data_9373c3818a6bdb3b78ed67dad2a309f7
#
_entry.id   9373c3818a6bdb3b78ed67dad2a309f7
#
_cell.length_a   1.000
_cell.length_b   1.000
_cell.length_c   1.000
_cell.angle_alpha   90.00
_cell.angle_beta   90.00
_cell.angle_gamma   90.00
#
_symmetry.space_group_name_H-M   'P 1'
#
loop_
_entity.id
_entity.type
_entity.pdbx_description
1 polymer ?
#
loop_
_entity_poly.entity_id
_entity_poly.type
_entity_poly.pdbx_seq_one_letter_code
_entity_poly.pdbx_strand_id
1 'polypeptide(L)'
;MDHVEIPSHDGYVSIHLDHCPYIVRIGYGELKIYNEDNKLINMYVEDGIAEVTNNVIGILVETALYPKDIDAAILKDEINKLSSQMVINPEEARRNNEKIAKLNKQIEISSK
;
A
#
# COMPACT_ATOMS: atom_id res chain seq x y z
N MET A 1 4.86 0.97 22.37
CA MET A 1 4.98 2.25 21.66
C MET A 1 4.42 2.10 20.25
N ASP A 2 3.47 2.95 19.91
CA ASP A 2 2.79 2.85 18.63
C ASP A 2 3.61 3.48 17.51
N HIS A 3 3.73 2.78 16.40
CA HIS A 3 4.28 3.35 15.19
C HIS A 3 3.63 2.73 13.96
N VAL A 4 3.76 3.43 12.84
CA VAL A 4 3.16 3.02 11.57
C VAL A 4 4.23 3.10 10.49
N GLU A 5 4.35 2.06 9.67
CA GLU A 5 5.18 2.08 8.48
C GLU A 5 4.28 2.26 7.27
N ILE A 6 4.55 3.30 6.50
CA ILE A 6 3.69 3.74 5.40
C ILE A 6 4.44 3.64 4.08
N PRO A 7 3.85 3.03 3.03
CA PRO A 7 4.45 3.06 1.71
C PRO A 7 4.28 4.45 1.10
N SER A 8 5.39 5.11 0.77
CA SER A 8 5.38 6.39 0.09
C SER A 8 5.95 6.24 -1.32
N HIS A 9 5.91 7.30 -2.11
CA HIS A 9 6.47 7.28 -3.46
C HIS A 9 8.00 7.06 -3.45
N ASP A 10 8.67 7.44 -2.36
CA ASP A 10 10.12 7.33 -2.23
C ASP A 10 10.56 6.14 -1.39
N GLY A 11 9.65 5.21 -1.08
CA GLY A 11 9.93 4.06 -0.23
C GLY A 11 9.08 4.09 1.03
N TYR A 12 9.50 3.35 2.04
CA TYR A 12 8.75 3.28 3.29
C TYR A 12 9.14 4.41 4.23
N VAL A 13 8.14 4.98 4.90
CA VAL A 13 8.31 6.01 5.91
C VAL A 13 7.77 5.46 7.23
N SER A 14 8.59 5.51 8.27
CA SER A 14 8.18 5.11 9.61
C SER A 14 7.70 6.33 10.37
N ILE A 15 6.46 6.27 10.85
CA ILE A 15 5.85 7.37 11.61
C ILE A 15 5.68 6.96 13.05
N HIS A 16 6.24 7.75 13.95
CA HIS A 16 6.06 7.59 15.38
C HIS A 16 5.18 8.72 15.90
N LEU A 17 4.39 8.44 16.93
CA LEU A 17 3.64 9.47 17.59
C LEU A 17 4.60 10.52 18.19
N ASP A 18 4.48 11.73 17.71
CA ASP A 18 5.37 12.83 18.06
C ASP A 18 4.55 14.10 18.25
N HIS A 19 5.18 15.12 18.80
CA HIS A 19 4.53 16.41 19.05
C HIS A 19 4.47 17.29 17.79
N CYS A 20 5.21 16.96 16.76
CA CYS A 20 5.24 17.74 15.53
C CYS A 20 4.20 17.24 14.54
N PRO A 21 3.21 18.07 14.17
CA PRO A 21 2.26 17.68 13.14
C PRO A 21 2.93 17.61 11.78
N TYR A 22 2.59 16.60 10.99
CA TYR A 22 3.06 16.49 9.62
C TYR A 22 2.16 15.59 8.78
N ILE A 23 2.30 15.70 7.47
CA ILE A 23 1.51 14.96 6.50
C ILE A 23 2.47 14.17 5.59
N VAL A 24 2.14 12.91 5.36
CA VAL A 24 2.88 12.04 4.46
C VAL A 24 1.95 11.57 3.33
N ARG A 25 2.41 11.68 2.11
CA ARG A 25 1.67 11.16 0.95
C ARG A 25 1.89 9.67 0.82
N ILE A 26 0.80 8.90 0.74
CA ILE A 26 0.84 7.45 0.61
C ILE A 26 0.78 7.07 -0.87
N GLY A 27 1.73 6.24 -1.30
CA GLY A 27 1.71 5.62 -2.62
C GLY A 27 0.92 4.31 -2.57
N TYR A 28 1.52 3.21 -2.99
CA TYR A 28 0.89 1.90 -2.84
C TYR A 28 1.86 0.93 -2.17
N GLY A 29 1.31 -0.04 -1.45
CA GLY A 29 2.11 -1.05 -0.79
C GLY A 29 1.51 -1.54 0.51
N GLU A 30 2.35 -2.09 1.36
CA GLU A 30 1.92 -2.63 2.64
C GLU A 30 1.99 -1.57 3.74
N LEU A 31 0.84 -1.29 4.33
CA LEU A 31 0.74 -0.47 5.54
C LEU A 31 0.89 -1.39 6.74
N LYS A 32 1.78 -1.05 7.65
CA LYS A 32 1.99 -1.82 8.89
C LYS A 32 1.76 -0.94 10.08
N ILE A 33 0.87 -1.38 10.97
CA ILE A 33 0.54 -0.67 12.21
C ILE A 33 0.96 -1.53 13.38
N TYR A 34 1.84 -1.00 14.22
CA TYR A 34 2.29 -1.68 15.43
C TYR A 34 1.67 -1.00 16.64
N ASN A 35 0.95 -1.76 17.46
CA ASN A 35 0.34 -1.22 18.68
C ASN A 35 1.26 -1.42 19.91
N GLU A 36 0.77 -1.00 21.08
CA GLU A 36 1.54 -1.06 22.33
C GLU A 36 1.95 -2.49 22.71
N ASP A 37 1.18 -3.48 22.30
CA ASP A 37 1.45 -4.87 22.56
C ASP A 37 2.35 -5.52 21.51
N ASN A 38 2.96 -4.72 20.64
CA ASN A 38 3.74 -5.16 19.48
C ASN A 38 2.96 -6.03 18.51
N LYS A 39 1.64 -5.93 18.53
CA LYS A 39 0.80 -6.60 17.54
C LYS A 39 0.84 -5.86 16.23
N LEU A 40 1.03 -6.61 15.17
CA LEU A 40 1.07 -6.06 13.82
C LEU A 40 -0.28 -6.20 13.14
N ILE A 41 -0.80 -5.06 12.65
CA ILE A 41 -1.91 -5.06 11.72
C ILE A 41 -1.35 -4.61 10.39
N ASN A 42 -1.55 -5.41 9.35
CA ASN A 42 -1.05 -5.08 8.02
C ASN A 42 -2.17 -5.12 7.00
N MET A 43 -2.04 -4.29 5.99
CA MET A 43 -2.99 -4.25 4.88
C MET A 43 -2.34 -3.64 3.63
N TYR A 44 -2.92 -3.92 2.48
CA TYR A 44 -2.53 -3.26 1.25
C TYR A 44 -3.30 -1.95 1.12
N VAL A 45 -2.61 -0.87 0.79
CA VAL A 45 -3.21 0.45 0.60
C VAL A 45 -2.72 1.09 -0.69
N GLU A 46 -3.55 1.97 -1.25
CA GLU A 46 -3.21 2.78 -2.43
C GLU A 46 -3.73 4.20 -2.27
N ASP A 47 -2.90 5.15 -2.67
CA ASP A 47 -3.27 6.55 -2.90
C ASP A 47 -4.01 7.22 -1.75
N GLY A 48 -3.24 7.88 -0.91
CA GLY A 48 -3.83 8.59 0.20
C GLY A 48 -2.86 9.49 0.92
N ILE A 49 -3.24 9.84 2.13
CA ILE A 49 -2.40 10.65 3.02
C ILE A 49 -2.45 10.08 4.42
N ALA A 50 -1.36 10.28 5.14
CA ALA A 50 -1.30 10.05 6.57
C ALA A 50 -1.01 11.39 7.25
N GLU A 51 -1.76 11.70 8.29
CA GLU A 51 -1.62 12.94 9.02
C GLU A 51 -1.40 12.66 10.49
N VAL A 52 -0.39 13.30 11.08
CA VAL A 52 -0.09 13.18 12.51
C VAL A 52 -0.41 14.50 13.17
N THR A 53 -1.37 14.48 14.11
CA THR A 53 -1.73 15.65 14.90
C THR A 53 -2.16 15.20 16.30
N ASN A 54 -1.71 15.92 17.32
CA ASN A 54 -2.15 15.69 18.71
C ASN A 54 -2.08 14.23 19.16
N ASN A 55 -0.98 13.55 18.82
CA ASN A 55 -0.76 12.13 19.14
C ASN A 55 -1.75 11.17 18.45
N VAL A 56 -2.36 11.63 17.36
CA VAL A 56 -3.27 10.80 16.56
C VAL A 56 -2.72 10.70 15.15
N ILE A 57 -2.69 9.48 14.62
CA ILE A 57 -2.32 9.24 13.23
C ILE A 57 -3.61 8.95 12.47
N GLY A 58 -3.97 9.85 11.56
CA GLY A 58 -5.10 9.64 10.67
C GLY A 58 -4.61 9.17 9.32
N ILE A 59 -5.22 8.12 8.81
CA ILE A 59 -4.84 7.54 7.50
C ILE A 59 -6.08 7.52 6.61
N LEU A 60 -5.99 8.21 5.49
CA LEU A 60 -7.08 8.26 4.51
C LEU A 60 -6.54 7.76 3.18
N VAL A 61 -7.09 6.67 2.68
CA VAL A 61 -6.66 6.04 1.43
C VAL A 61 -7.85 5.73 0.53
N GLU A 62 -7.61 5.67 -0.76
CA GLU A 62 -8.65 5.30 -1.73
C GLU A 62 -8.93 3.80 -1.72
N THR A 63 -7.90 2.98 -1.47
CA THR A 63 -8.03 1.53 -1.45
C THR A 63 -7.32 0.98 -0.22
N ALA A 64 -8.01 0.12 0.52
CA ALA A 64 -7.44 -0.62 1.65
C ALA A 64 -7.98 -2.04 1.64
N LEU A 65 -7.07 -3.03 1.66
CA LEU A 65 -7.43 -4.44 1.63
C LEU A 65 -6.65 -5.20 2.71
N TYR A 66 -7.36 -6.00 3.51
CA TYR A 66 -6.69 -6.94 4.41
C TYR A 66 -6.14 -8.11 3.61
N PRO A 67 -5.05 -8.75 4.08
CA PRO A 67 -4.48 -9.89 3.36
C PRO A 67 -5.49 -11.01 3.07
N LYS A 68 -6.40 -11.26 4.00
CA LYS A 68 -7.45 -12.29 3.85
C LYS A 68 -8.46 -11.98 2.76
N ASP A 69 -8.60 -10.71 2.39
CA ASP A 69 -9.54 -10.26 1.36
C ASP A 69 -8.93 -10.26 -0.03
N ILE A 70 -7.65 -10.63 -0.15
CA ILE A 70 -6.93 -10.67 -1.41
C ILE A 70 -6.92 -12.10 -1.95
N ASP A 71 -7.47 -12.28 -3.16
CA ASP A 71 -7.44 -13.58 -3.84
C ASP A 71 -6.28 -13.61 -4.83
N ALA A 72 -5.20 -14.27 -4.45
CA ALA A 72 -3.99 -14.33 -5.25
C ALA A 72 -4.20 -15.01 -6.61
N ALA A 73 -5.09 -15.99 -6.68
CA ALA A 73 -5.36 -16.71 -7.93
C ALA A 73 -6.01 -15.79 -8.97
N ILE A 74 -6.98 -14.99 -8.54
CA ILE A 74 -7.65 -14.01 -9.43
C ILE A 74 -6.65 -12.95 -9.88
N LEU A 75 -5.80 -12.47 -8.98
CA LEU A 75 -4.81 -11.44 -9.29
C LEU A 75 -3.75 -11.96 -10.27
N LYS A 76 -3.31 -13.20 -10.12
CA LYS A 76 -2.36 -13.81 -11.06
C LYS A 76 -2.94 -13.90 -12.45
N ASP A 77 -4.23 -14.24 -12.55
CA ASP A 77 -4.93 -14.30 -13.82
C ASP A 77 -5.01 -12.90 -14.48
N GLU A 78 -5.31 -11.87 -13.69
CA GLU A 78 -5.30 -10.48 -14.17
C GLU A 78 -3.92 -10.04 -14.67
N ILE A 79 -2.87 -10.41 -13.94
CA ILE A 79 -1.49 -10.09 -14.35
C ILE A 79 -1.18 -10.74 -15.68
N ASN A 80 -1.57 -12.00 -15.86
CA ASN A 80 -1.36 -12.71 -17.12
C ASN A 80 -2.08 -12.03 -18.27
N LYS A 81 -3.31 -11.58 -18.06
CA LYS A 81 -4.07 -10.85 -19.07
C LYS A 81 -3.40 -9.54 -19.45
N LEU A 82 -2.94 -8.78 -18.45
CA LEU A 82 -2.26 -7.51 -18.69
C LEU A 82 -0.92 -7.71 -19.40
N SER A 83 -0.18 -8.74 -19.01
CA SER A 83 1.12 -9.06 -19.61
C SER A 83 1.01 -9.51 -21.06
N SER A 84 -0.11 -10.13 -21.43
CA SER A 84 -0.33 -10.64 -22.79
C SER A 84 -0.91 -9.59 -23.72
N GLN A 85 -1.32 -8.44 -23.23
CA GLN A 85 -1.85 -7.37 -24.07
C GLN A 85 -0.74 -6.70 -24.85
N MET A 86 -0.99 -6.50 -26.14
CA MET A 86 -0.07 -5.75 -26.98
C MET A 86 -0.37 -4.27 -26.81
N VAL A 87 0.58 -3.52 -26.27
CA VAL A 87 0.43 -2.10 -26.03
C VAL A 87 1.42 -1.33 -26.90
N ILE A 88 0.89 -0.45 -27.74
CA ILE A 88 1.69 0.35 -28.66
C ILE A 88 2.05 1.70 -28.05
N ASN A 89 1.14 2.27 -27.24
CA ASN A 89 1.31 3.59 -26.63
C ASN A 89 2.19 3.50 -25.38
N PRO A 90 3.30 4.26 -25.29
CA PRO A 90 4.18 4.22 -24.10
C PRO A 90 3.48 4.58 -22.80
N GLU A 91 2.52 5.49 -22.80
CA GLU A 91 1.79 5.85 -21.59
C GLU A 91 0.90 4.71 -21.11
N GLU A 92 0.24 4.03 -22.05
CA GLU A 92 -0.59 2.88 -21.74
C GLU A 92 0.26 1.73 -21.20
N ALA A 93 1.43 1.50 -21.77
CA ALA A 93 2.38 0.50 -21.29
C ALA A 93 2.81 0.81 -19.86
N ARG A 94 3.08 2.07 -19.56
CA ARG A 94 3.46 2.49 -18.20
C ARG A 94 2.33 2.23 -17.20
N ARG A 95 1.09 2.54 -17.56
CA ARG A 95 -0.07 2.28 -16.71
C ARG A 95 -0.27 0.80 -16.46
N ASN A 96 -0.11 -0.02 -17.50
CA ASN A 96 -0.22 -1.47 -17.35
C ASN A 96 0.86 -2.01 -16.45
N ASN A 97 2.10 -1.55 -16.60
CA ASN A 97 3.21 -1.96 -15.74
C ASN A 97 2.98 -1.57 -14.28
N GLU A 98 2.41 -0.39 -14.06
CA GLU A 98 2.07 0.07 -12.72
C GLU A 98 0.96 -0.80 -12.11
N LYS A 99 -0.07 -1.14 -12.88
CA LYS A 99 -1.12 -2.05 -12.42
C LYS A 99 -0.56 -3.42 -12.06
N ILE A 100 0.33 -3.96 -12.89
CA ILE A 100 0.98 -5.24 -12.63
C ILE A 100 1.79 -5.17 -11.34
N ALA A 101 2.53 -4.09 -11.13
CA ALA A 101 3.31 -3.90 -9.90
C ALA A 101 2.42 -3.86 -8.66
N LYS A 102 1.28 -3.16 -8.74
CA LYS A 102 0.31 -3.12 -7.64
C LYS A 102 -0.29 -4.48 -7.35
N LEU A 103 -0.66 -5.24 -8.39
CA LEU A 103 -1.22 -6.58 -8.23
C LEU A 103 -0.20 -7.54 -7.64
N ASN A 104 1.06 -7.47 -8.07
CA ASN A 104 2.14 -8.27 -7.50
C ASN A 104 2.34 -7.94 -6.01
N LYS A 105 2.23 -6.68 -5.65
CA LYS A 105 2.36 -6.27 -4.25
C LYS A 105 1.22 -6.81 -3.40
N GLN A 106 0.00 -6.82 -3.93
CA GLN A 106 -1.14 -7.42 -3.25
C GLN A 106 -0.95 -8.91 -3.03
N ILE A 107 -0.46 -9.63 -4.04
CA ILE A 107 -0.17 -11.07 -3.92
C ILE A 107 0.88 -11.32 -2.84
N GLU A 108 1.94 -10.53 -2.82
CA GLU A 108 3.00 -10.62 -1.82
C GLU A 108 2.43 -10.46 -0.41
N ILE A 109 1.57 -9.46 -0.22
CA ILE A 109 0.94 -9.20 1.07
C ILE A 109 0.00 -10.33 1.47
N SER A 110 -0.73 -10.90 0.52
CA SER A 110 -1.69 -11.98 0.80
C SER A 110 -1.03 -13.25 1.31
N SER A 111 0.24 -13.44 1.01
CA SER A 111 0.99 -14.64 1.40
C SER A 111 1.64 -14.54 2.79
N LYS A 112 1.51 -13.39 3.42
CA LYS A 112 2.10 -13.16 4.74
C LYS A 112 1.22 -13.61 5.91
#